data_f6da58bfdf6d080288551eaa0b436f8d
#
_entry.id   f6da58bfdf6d080288551eaa0b436f8d
#
_cell.length_a   1.000
_cell.length_b   1.000
_cell.length_c   1.000
_cell.angle_alpha   90.00
_cell.angle_beta   90.00
_cell.angle_gamma   90.00
#
_symmetry.space_group_name_H-M   'P 1'
#
loop_
_entity.id
_entity.type
_entity.pdbx_description
1 polymer ?
#
loop_
_entity_poly.entity_id
_entity_poly.type
_entity_poly.pdbx_seq_one_letter_code
_entity_poly.pdbx_strand_id
1 'polypeptide(L)'
;LQLIDKVIKEEKEAIVLVPEISLTPQMLDRFISRFGKKQIAVLHSKLSLGERYDEWNKIKEGKVKIVIGARSAIFAPIENLGIIIIDEEHDSSYKSEANPKYDAKEVAKYIAKKNNCPLVLRKCDTRYKIIL
;
A
#
# COMPACT_ATOMS: atom_id res chain seq x y z
N LEU A 1 -10.62 -2.75 -5.50
CA LEU A 1 -9.98 -2.64 -6.83
C LEU A 1 -10.57 -1.54 -7.71
N GLN A 2 -11.88 -1.27 -7.60
CA GLN A 2 -12.52 -0.21 -8.38
C GLN A 2 -12.01 1.17 -7.99
N LEU A 3 -11.77 1.39 -6.69
CA LEU A 3 -11.22 2.66 -6.21
C LEU A 3 -9.81 2.89 -6.74
N ILE A 4 -9.03 1.83 -6.84
CA ILE A 4 -7.67 1.90 -7.39
C ILE A 4 -7.72 2.22 -8.88
N ASP A 5 -8.63 1.61 -9.62
CA ASP A 5 -8.84 1.91 -11.04
C ASP A 5 -9.08 3.40 -11.26
N LYS A 6 -9.94 3.99 -10.43
CA LYS A 6 -10.26 5.40 -10.53
C LYS A 6 -9.03 6.29 -10.30
N VAL A 7 -8.24 5.96 -9.29
CA VAL A 7 -7.04 6.71 -8.95
C VAL A 7 -6.02 6.63 -10.08
N ILE A 8 -5.83 5.45 -10.66
CA ILE A 8 -4.90 5.26 -11.76
C ILE A 8 -5.34 6.04 -13.00
N LYS A 9 -6.64 6.07 -13.29
CA LYS A 9 -7.17 6.85 -14.41
C LYS A 9 -6.92 8.34 -14.25
N GLU A 10 -6.83 8.81 -13.01
CA GLU A 10 -6.51 10.21 -12.71
C GLU A 10 -5.00 10.45 -12.67
N GLU A 11 -4.21 9.48 -13.09
CA GLU A 11 -2.74 9.52 -13.11
C GLU A 11 -2.12 9.69 -11.73
N LYS A 12 -2.79 9.17 -10.72
CA LYS A 12 -2.29 9.14 -9.35
C LYS A 12 -1.91 7.73 -8.94
N GLU A 13 -1.29 7.60 -7.79
CA GLU A 13 -0.73 6.35 -7.30
C GLU A 13 -1.48 5.88 -6.05
N ALA A 14 -1.41 4.58 -5.79
CA ALA A 14 -2.08 3.95 -4.66
C ALA A 14 -1.10 3.19 -3.77
N ILE A 15 -1.36 3.23 -2.45
CA ILE A 15 -0.67 2.37 -1.49
C ILE A 15 -1.70 1.40 -0.93
N VAL A 16 -1.37 0.11 -0.95
CA VAL A 16 -2.23 -0.94 -0.38
C VAL A 16 -1.43 -1.66 0.71
N LEU A 17 -1.89 -1.56 1.95
CA LEU A 17 -1.28 -2.26 3.08
C LEU A 17 -2.09 -3.48 3.43
N VAL A 18 -1.41 -4.60 3.61
CA VAL A 18 -2.03 -5.85 4.07
C VAL A 18 -1.14 -6.46 5.15
N PRO A 19 -1.69 -7.30 6.06
CA PRO A 19 -0.84 -8.03 6.98
C PRO A 19 0.15 -8.90 6.22
N GLU A 20 1.37 -9.05 6.75
CA GLU A 20 2.43 -9.83 6.08
C GLU A 20 1.94 -11.23 5.67
N ILE A 21 1.16 -11.88 6.53
CA ILE A 21 0.65 -13.23 6.25
C ILE A 21 -0.34 -13.27 5.09
N SER A 22 -0.90 -12.12 4.72
CA SER A 22 -1.86 -12.01 3.62
C SER A 22 -1.18 -11.70 2.29
N LEU A 23 0.12 -11.44 2.29
CA LEU A 23 0.89 -11.21 1.07
C LEU A 23 1.21 -12.55 0.39
N THR A 24 0.19 -13.20 -0.15
CA THR A 24 0.32 -14.49 -0.80
C THR A 24 0.42 -14.34 -2.32
N PRO A 25 0.97 -15.34 -3.02
CA PRO A 25 0.97 -15.30 -4.49
C PRO A 25 -0.42 -15.14 -5.09
N GLN A 26 -1.45 -15.76 -4.48
CA GLN A 26 -2.83 -15.64 -4.96
C GLN A 26 -3.34 -14.20 -4.85
N MET A 27 -3.05 -13.54 -3.73
CA MET A 27 -3.47 -12.16 -3.53
C MET A 27 -2.78 -11.24 -4.53
N LEU A 28 -1.47 -11.41 -4.71
CA LEU A 28 -0.70 -10.61 -5.66
C LEU A 28 -1.15 -10.83 -7.09
N ASP A 29 -1.49 -12.07 -7.45
CA ASP A 29 -1.96 -12.40 -8.80
C ASP A 29 -3.24 -11.65 -9.15
N ARG A 30 -4.11 -11.39 -8.20
CA ARG A 30 -5.33 -10.60 -8.44
C ARG A 30 -4.99 -9.20 -8.93
N PHE A 31 -4.01 -8.57 -8.29
CA PHE A 31 -3.58 -7.23 -8.69
C PHE A 31 -2.84 -7.28 -10.03
N ILE A 32 -1.98 -8.26 -10.21
CA ILE A 32 -1.22 -8.40 -11.45
C ILE A 32 -2.15 -8.65 -12.63
N SER A 33 -3.17 -9.49 -12.46
CA SER A 33 -4.14 -9.77 -13.51
C SER A 33 -4.95 -8.56 -13.91
N ARG A 34 -5.25 -7.69 -12.95
CA ARG A 34 -6.08 -6.51 -13.22
C ARG A 34 -5.28 -5.32 -13.75
N PHE A 35 -4.11 -5.07 -13.19
CA PHE A 35 -3.34 -3.85 -13.48
C PHE A 35 -2.07 -4.08 -14.27
N GLY A 36 -1.58 -5.30 -14.34
CA GLY A 36 -0.32 -5.64 -14.98
C GLY A 36 0.87 -5.55 -14.03
N LYS A 37 1.82 -6.44 -14.22
CA LYS A 37 2.99 -6.55 -13.35
C LYS A 37 3.85 -5.28 -13.34
N LYS A 38 3.90 -4.58 -14.47
CA LYS A 38 4.73 -3.38 -14.58
C LYS A 38 4.22 -2.20 -13.75
N GLN A 39 2.94 -2.24 -13.35
CA GLN A 39 2.32 -1.16 -12.59
C GLN A 39 2.43 -1.34 -11.08
N ILE A 40 2.96 -2.49 -10.63
CA ILE A 40 2.92 -2.89 -9.23
C ILE A 40 4.32 -3.05 -8.67
N ALA A 41 4.56 -2.47 -7.49
CA ALA A 41 5.73 -2.74 -6.66
C ALA A 41 5.27 -3.44 -5.39
N VAL A 42 6.01 -4.46 -4.96
CA VAL A 42 5.69 -5.24 -3.76
C VAL A 42 6.81 -5.07 -2.74
N LEU A 43 6.46 -4.63 -1.54
CA LEU A 43 7.42 -4.45 -0.44
C LEU A 43 7.06 -5.39 0.71
N HIS A 44 7.91 -6.39 0.96
CA HIS A 44 7.70 -7.31 2.08
C HIS A 44 9.05 -7.76 2.64
N SER A 45 9.02 -8.38 3.83
CA SER A 45 10.23 -8.72 4.58
C SER A 45 11.08 -9.81 3.93
N LYS A 46 10.51 -10.62 3.04
CA LYS A 46 11.22 -11.71 2.37
C LYS A 46 12.08 -11.26 1.20
N LEU A 47 11.97 -10.01 0.79
CA LEU A 47 12.82 -9.48 -0.27
C LEU A 47 14.26 -9.35 0.23
N SER A 48 15.22 -9.68 -0.64
CA SER A 48 16.61 -9.39 -0.36
C SER A 48 16.84 -7.87 -0.38
N LEU A 49 17.99 -7.43 0.14
CA LEU A 49 18.30 -5.99 0.12
C LEU A 49 18.33 -5.44 -1.30
N GLY A 50 18.87 -6.21 -2.25
CA GLY A 50 18.90 -5.80 -3.65
C GLY A 50 17.52 -5.69 -4.27
N GLU A 51 16.66 -6.68 -4.01
CA GLU A 51 15.29 -6.66 -4.50
C GLU A 51 14.49 -5.50 -3.91
N ARG A 52 14.68 -5.25 -2.61
CA ARG A 52 14.02 -4.15 -1.92
C ARG A 52 14.46 -2.80 -2.49
N TYR A 53 15.74 -2.65 -2.77
CA TYR A 53 16.30 -1.47 -3.39
C TYR A 53 15.71 -1.23 -4.78
N ASP A 54 15.60 -2.28 -5.58
CA ASP A 54 15.02 -2.19 -6.92
C ASP A 54 13.55 -1.76 -6.88
N GLU A 55 12.76 -2.35 -5.97
CA GLU A 55 11.35 -1.97 -5.83
C GLU A 55 11.21 -0.52 -5.36
N TRP A 56 12.05 -0.11 -4.41
CA TRP A 56 12.05 1.25 -3.89
C TRP A 56 12.36 2.27 -4.99
N ASN A 57 13.34 1.97 -5.83
CA ASN A 57 13.70 2.84 -6.94
C ASN A 57 12.60 2.95 -7.99
N LYS A 58 11.90 1.87 -8.29
CA LYS A 58 10.75 1.91 -9.20
C LYS A 58 9.69 2.87 -8.69
N ILE A 59 9.44 2.84 -7.39
CA ILE A 59 8.45 3.72 -6.74
C ILE A 59 8.93 5.16 -6.84
N LYS A 60 10.16 5.42 -6.45
CA LYS A 60 10.74 6.76 -6.43
C LYS A 60 10.75 7.40 -7.82
N GLU A 61 11.01 6.61 -8.85
CA GLU A 61 11.06 7.09 -10.23
C GLU A 61 9.69 7.23 -10.88
N GLY A 62 8.62 6.86 -10.17
CA GLY A 62 7.26 6.95 -10.68
C GLY A 62 6.92 5.91 -11.74
N LYS A 63 7.66 4.82 -11.81
CA LYS A 63 7.45 3.76 -12.81
C LYS A 63 6.28 2.84 -12.49
N VAL A 64 5.83 2.83 -11.23
CA VAL A 64 4.71 1.99 -10.80
C VAL A 64 3.59 2.87 -10.28
N LYS A 65 2.37 2.37 -10.37
CA LYS A 65 1.18 3.10 -9.92
C LYS A 65 0.60 2.53 -8.62
N ILE A 66 0.95 1.31 -8.27
CA ILE A 66 0.42 0.63 -7.08
C ILE A 66 1.59 0.09 -6.27
N VAL A 67 1.60 0.41 -4.97
CA VAL A 67 2.55 -0.17 -4.02
C VAL A 67 1.76 -1.05 -3.07
N ILE A 68 2.13 -2.32 -3.01
CA ILE A 68 1.49 -3.30 -2.13
C ILE A 68 2.53 -3.77 -1.13
N GLY A 69 2.18 -3.79 0.14
CA GLY A 69 3.12 -4.28 1.13
C GLY A 69 2.53 -4.38 2.52
N ALA A 70 3.37 -4.79 3.46
CA ALA A 70 3.03 -4.82 4.87
C ALA A 70 3.21 -3.42 5.47
N ARG A 71 3.19 -3.30 6.79
CA ARG A 71 3.16 -1.98 7.45
C ARG A 71 4.24 -1.00 6.99
N SER A 72 5.45 -1.46 6.70
CA SER A 72 6.54 -0.57 6.29
C SER A 72 6.34 0.07 4.92
N ALA A 73 5.44 -0.47 4.11
CA ALA A 73 5.16 0.09 2.79
C ALA A 73 4.52 1.47 2.88
N ILE A 74 4.01 1.87 4.04
CA ILE A 74 3.46 3.22 4.24
C ILE A 74 4.52 4.30 4.03
N PHE A 75 5.79 3.96 4.15
CA PHE A 75 6.89 4.91 3.96
C PHE A 75 7.41 4.95 2.52
N ALA A 76 6.75 4.27 1.58
CA ALA A 76 7.18 4.26 0.19
C ALA A 76 7.24 5.69 -0.38
N PRO A 77 8.27 6.01 -1.18
CA PRO A 77 8.49 7.37 -1.68
C PRO A 77 7.60 7.70 -2.87
N ILE A 78 6.29 7.76 -2.65
CA ILE A 78 5.31 8.09 -3.67
C ILE A 78 5.10 9.60 -3.70
N GLU A 79 5.20 10.18 -4.88
CA GLU A 79 5.06 11.63 -5.05
C GLU A 79 3.63 12.08 -5.34
N ASN A 80 2.87 11.28 -6.05
CA ASN A 80 1.54 11.67 -6.50
C ASN A 80 0.47 10.71 -5.94
N LEU A 81 0.39 10.65 -4.63
CA LEU A 81 -0.50 9.74 -3.92
C LEU A 81 -1.97 10.13 -4.09
N GLY A 82 -2.81 9.18 -4.50
CA GLY A 82 -4.23 9.38 -4.68
C GLY A 82 -5.13 8.60 -3.75
N ILE A 83 -4.63 7.52 -3.14
CA ILE A 83 -5.41 6.73 -2.19
C ILE A 83 -4.48 5.84 -1.36
N ILE A 84 -4.88 5.62 -0.10
CA ILE A 84 -4.25 4.63 0.77
C ILE A 84 -5.34 3.64 1.19
N ILE A 85 -5.07 2.35 1.02
CA ILE A 85 -5.99 1.30 1.44
C ILE A 85 -5.28 0.43 2.48
N ILE A 86 -5.90 0.25 3.64
CA ILE A 86 -5.41 -0.66 4.68
C ILE A 86 -6.41 -1.79 4.81
N ASP A 87 -6.02 -2.98 4.36
CA ASP A 87 -6.85 -4.16 4.44
C ASP A 87 -6.67 -4.82 5.80
N GLU A 88 -7.73 -5.45 6.32
CA GLU A 88 -7.74 -6.06 7.65
C GLU A 88 -7.22 -5.08 8.71
N GLU A 89 -7.82 -3.89 8.76
CA GLU A 89 -7.31 -2.76 9.52
C GLU A 89 -7.19 -3.01 11.02
N HIS A 90 -7.91 -4.03 11.53
CA HIS A 90 -7.86 -4.43 12.93
C HIS A 90 -6.64 -5.29 13.29
N ASP A 91 -5.86 -5.71 12.28
CA ASP A 91 -4.72 -6.60 12.52
C ASP A 91 -3.63 -5.91 13.33
N SER A 92 -3.13 -6.59 14.35
CA SER A 92 -2.11 -6.04 15.25
C SER A 92 -0.74 -5.84 14.56
N SER A 93 -0.51 -6.48 13.42
CA SER A 93 0.77 -6.36 12.71
C SER A 93 1.06 -4.95 12.20
N TYR A 94 0.03 -4.07 12.14
CA TYR A 94 0.25 -2.68 11.74
C TYR A 94 0.94 -1.86 12.82
N LYS A 95 1.02 -2.35 14.04
CA LYS A 95 1.76 -1.69 15.12
C LYS A 95 3.17 -2.27 15.18
N SER A 96 4.16 -1.39 15.12
CA SER A 96 5.55 -1.81 15.25
C SER A 96 5.95 -1.82 16.72
N GLU A 97 6.40 -2.97 17.22
CA GLU A 97 6.92 -3.10 18.57
C GLU A 97 8.43 -2.82 18.63
N ALA A 98 9.10 -2.83 17.48
CA ALA A 98 10.51 -2.50 17.39
C ALA A 98 10.72 -0.99 17.29
N ASN A 99 11.91 -0.50 17.64
CA ASN A 99 12.24 0.91 17.50
C ASN A 99 12.53 1.26 16.05
N PRO A 100 11.96 2.37 15.53
CA PRO A 100 11.00 3.23 16.20
C PRO A 100 9.62 2.57 16.26
N LYS A 101 8.93 2.72 17.38
CA LYS A 101 7.56 2.21 17.51
C LYS A 101 6.60 3.13 16.75
N TYR A 102 5.70 2.54 15.97
CA TYR A 102 4.69 3.30 15.25
C TYR A 102 3.49 2.41 14.92
N ASP A 103 2.36 3.05 14.64
CA ASP A 103 1.17 2.40 14.14
C ASP A 103 0.97 2.86 12.69
N ALA A 104 1.04 1.93 11.76
CA ALA A 104 0.92 2.25 10.33
C ALA A 104 -0.40 2.96 10.01
N LYS A 105 -1.48 2.67 10.74
CA LYS A 105 -2.76 3.35 10.53
C LYS A 105 -2.67 4.84 10.87
N GLU A 106 -1.99 5.18 11.96
CA GLU A 106 -1.84 6.58 12.34
C GLU A 106 -0.93 7.33 11.35
N VAL A 107 0.14 6.68 10.90
CA VAL A 107 1.00 7.25 9.87
C VAL A 107 0.22 7.45 8.57
N ALA A 108 -0.61 6.48 8.20
CA ALA A 108 -1.43 6.57 7.00
C ALA A 108 -2.42 7.75 7.07
N LYS A 109 -3.04 7.98 8.22
CA LYS A 109 -3.93 9.13 8.41
C LYS A 109 -3.19 10.44 8.18
N TYR A 110 -1.99 10.56 8.70
CA TYR A 110 -1.16 11.75 8.51
C TYR A 110 -0.82 11.96 7.03
N ILE A 111 -0.36 10.91 6.36
CA ILE A 111 0.05 10.99 4.97
C ILE A 111 -1.14 11.29 4.05
N ALA A 112 -2.28 10.66 4.30
CA ALA A 112 -3.49 10.91 3.52
C ALA A 112 -3.94 12.35 3.65
N LYS A 113 -3.93 12.89 4.86
CA LYS A 113 -4.30 14.28 5.11
C LYS A 113 -3.35 15.25 4.40
N LYS A 114 -2.05 14.96 4.48
CA LYS A 114 -1.02 15.79 3.84
C LYS A 114 -1.17 15.83 2.32
N ASN A 115 -1.58 14.72 1.72
CA ASN A 115 -1.73 14.60 0.28
C ASN A 115 -3.17 14.85 -0.22
N ASN A 116 -4.08 15.19 0.69
CA ASN A 116 -5.50 15.42 0.37
C ASN A 116 -6.12 14.22 -0.38
N CYS A 117 -5.81 13.01 0.07
CA CYS A 117 -6.34 11.81 -0.55
C CYS A 117 -7.13 10.98 0.47
N PRO A 118 -8.07 10.13 0.01
CA PRO A 118 -8.84 9.29 0.92
C PRO A 118 -8.00 8.16 1.51
N LEU A 119 -8.35 7.78 2.73
CA LEU A 119 -7.81 6.59 3.39
C LEU A 119 -8.96 5.60 3.57
N VAL A 120 -8.83 4.41 3.01
CA VAL A 120 -9.84 3.37 3.11
C VAL A 120 -9.37 2.32 4.09
N LEU A 121 -10.14 2.13 5.17
CA LEU A 121 -9.88 1.09 6.16
C LEU A 121 -10.86 -0.05 5.92
N ARG A 122 -10.35 -1.21 5.59
CA ARG A 122 -11.15 -2.36 5.22
C ARG A 122 -11.03 -3.42 6.30
N LYS A 123 -12.18 -3.90 6.82
CA LYS A 123 -12.22 -4.92 7.88
C LYS A 123 -12.41 -6.32 7.33
N CYS A 124 -13.23 -6.44 6.28
CA CYS A 124 -13.50 -7.71 5.62
C CYS A 124 -13.94 -7.41 4.20
N ASP A 125 -14.23 -8.44 3.43
CA ASP A 125 -14.52 -8.30 1.99
C ASP A 125 -15.62 -7.30 1.65
N THR A 126 -16.60 -7.13 2.56
CA THR A 126 -17.76 -6.29 2.28
C THR A 126 -17.82 -5.01 3.11
N ARG A 127 -16.94 -4.85 4.10
CA ARG A 127 -16.96 -3.69 4.99
C ARG A 127 -15.72 -2.85 4.85
N TYR A 128 -15.92 -1.56 4.70
CA TYR A 128 -14.81 -0.61 4.67
C TYR A 128 -15.28 0.74 5.21
N LYS A 129 -14.31 1.54 5.62
CA LYS A 129 -14.53 2.89 6.11
C LYS A 129 -13.61 3.83 5.34
N ILE A 130 -14.16 4.92 4.83
CA ILE A 130 -13.39 5.93 4.10
C ILE A 130 -13.18 7.14 5.00
N ILE A 131 -11.95 7.56 5.14
CA ILE A 131 -11.58 8.76 5.87
C ILE A 131 -11.09 9.78 4.85
N LEU A 132 -11.74 10.93 4.84
CA LEU A 132 -11.42 12.01 3.92
C LEU A 132 -10.66 13.14 4.58
#